data_34d633f8c00f09f56dc79541083ec802
#
_entry.id   34d633f8c00f09f56dc79541083ec802
#
_cell.length_a   1.000
_cell.length_b   1.000
_cell.length_c   1.000
_cell.angle_alpha   90.00
_cell.angle_beta   90.00
_cell.angle_gamma   90.00
#
_symmetry.space_group_name_H-M   'P 1'
#
loop_
_entity.id
_entity.type
_entity.pdbx_description
1 polymer ?
#
loop_
_entity_poly.entity_id
_entity_poly.type
_entity_poly.pdbx_seq_one_letter_code
_entity_poly.pdbx_strand_id
1 'polypeptide(L)'
;ILNDKIGPIRSTAFSVDLAYHLQVTQSGHKLSFGLKGGGNAFRSDFSTLDLDPGDPDGIDPAFSRDIRRKFLPNFGFGLYYNTVKWYVGLSTPRILEKEFDNSQRHYFAIAGALFDINRDIKLRPSIYVKTTKNAPTTMDISAYAVFRDLFWVGGMARTALGRFIPVGKVGGGLGLMGGININDNIAIGYSYDYSIGNT
;
A
#
# COMPACT_ATOMS: atom_id res chain seq x y z
N ILE A 1 -15.12 -4.19 -1.03
CA ILE A 1 -15.82 -2.97 -1.47
C ILE A 1 -15.40 -1.84 -0.56
N LEU A 2 -14.97 -0.72 -1.14
CA LEU A 2 -14.61 0.50 -0.43
C LEU A 2 -15.53 1.62 -0.90
N ASN A 3 -16.14 2.33 0.05
CA ASN A 3 -16.97 3.50 -0.23
C ASN A 3 -16.37 4.71 0.48
N ASP A 4 -16.11 5.77 -0.26
CA ASP A 4 -15.51 7.00 0.23
C ASP A 4 -16.33 8.21 -0.22
N LYS A 5 -16.45 9.21 0.68
CA LYS A 5 -17.15 10.47 0.41
C LYS A 5 -16.31 11.63 0.94
N ILE A 6 -15.86 12.48 0.03
CA ILE A 6 -15.10 13.69 0.35
C ILE A 6 -15.81 14.88 -0.28
N GLY A 7 -16.51 15.66 0.55
CA GLY A 7 -17.33 16.78 0.08
C GLY A 7 -18.39 16.34 -0.96
N PRO A 8 -18.42 16.95 -2.16
CA PRO A 8 -19.36 16.61 -3.23
C PRO A 8 -18.96 15.33 -4.00
N ILE A 9 -17.77 14.80 -3.73
CA ILE A 9 -17.22 13.63 -4.44
C ILE A 9 -17.60 12.35 -3.71
N ARG A 10 -18.15 11.38 -4.44
CA ARG A 10 -18.39 10.02 -3.97
C ARG A 10 -17.64 9.02 -4.85
N SER A 11 -16.92 8.12 -4.22
CA SER A 11 -16.16 7.06 -4.87
C SER A 11 -16.52 5.71 -4.26
N THR A 12 -16.93 4.78 -5.11
CA THR A 12 -17.18 3.40 -4.68
C THR A 12 -16.31 2.48 -5.50
N ALA A 13 -15.34 1.86 -4.86
CA ALA A 13 -14.46 0.88 -5.48
C ALA A 13 -14.84 -0.55 -5.08
N PHE A 14 -14.77 -1.45 -6.04
CA PHE A 14 -14.86 -2.88 -5.79
C PHE A 14 -13.75 -3.62 -6.53
N SER A 15 -13.29 -4.71 -5.96
CA SER A 15 -12.33 -5.59 -6.61
C SER A 15 -12.52 -7.04 -6.18
N VAL A 16 -12.11 -7.93 -7.07
CA VAL A 16 -11.96 -9.36 -6.83
C VAL A 16 -10.51 -9.72 -7.09
N ASP A 17 -9.91 -10.44 -6.16
CA ASP A 17 -8.54 -10.90 -6.25
C ASP A 17 -8.54 -12.43 -6.35
N LEU A 18 -7.80 -12.95 -7.33
CA LEU A 18 -7.58 -14.37 -7.55
C LEU A 18 -6.09 -14.67 -7.42
N ALA A 19 -5.76 -15.75 -6.76
CA ALA A 19 -4.38 -16.20 -6.62
C ALA A 19 -4.26 -17.68 -6.98
N TYR A 20 -3.22 -17.99 -7.74
CA TYR A 20 -2.82 -19.36 -8.05
C TYR A 20 -1.43 -19.65 -7.49
N HIS A 21 -1.29 -20.74 -6.75
CA HIS A 21 -0.05 -21.14 -6.12
C HIS A 21 0.50 -22.41 -6.79
N LEU A 22 1.67 -22.28 -7.38
CA LEU A 22 2.41 -23.37 -7.98
C LEU A 22 3.51 -23.84 -7.03
N GLN A 23 3.48 -25.09 -6.63
CA GLN A 23 4.59 -25.69 -5.90
C GLN A 23 5.71 -26.04 -6.88
N VAL A 24 6.84 -25.34 -6.80
CA VAL A 24 7.96 -25.49 -7.74
C VAL A 24 8.85 -26.67 -7.36
N THR A 25 9.02 -26.91 -6.05
CA THR A 25 9.83 -28.04 -5.55
C THR A 25 9.19 -28.69 -4.32
N GLN A 26 9.56 -29.94 -4.05
CA GLN A 26 9.11 -30.65 -2.84
C GLN A 26 9.68 -30.03 -1.55
N SER A 27 10.72 -29.21 -1.64
CA SER A 27 11.37 -28.50 -0.53
C SER A 27 10.64 -27.22 -0.09
N GLY A 28 9.36 -27.04 -0.49
CA GLY A 28 8.51 -25.95 0.01
C GLY A 28 8.63 -24.63 -0.76
N HIS A 29 9.28 -24.63 -1.92
CA HIS A 29 9.33 -23.45 -2.79
C HIS A 29 8.00 -23.28 -3.53
N LYS A 30 7.41 -22.10 -3.46
CA LYS A 30 6.13 -21.77 -4.10
C LYS A 30 6.27 -20.53 -4.96
N LEU A 31 5.69 -20.58 -6.14
CA LEU A 31 5.50 -19.44 -7.03
C LEU A 31 4.00 -19.13 -7.09
N SER A 32 3.63 -17.90 -6.79
CA SER A 32 2.24 -17.48 -6.74
C SER A 32 2.00 -16.36 -7.76
N PHE A 33 0.90 -16.49 -8.48
CA PHE A 33 0.42 -15.51 -9.45
C PHE A 33 -0.87 -14.91 -8.91
N GLY A 34 -0.92 -13.59 -8.81
CA GLY A 34 -2.11 -12.86 -8.39
C GLY A 34 -2.70 -12.06 -9.55
N LEU A 35 -4.00 -12.12 -9.69
CA LEU A 35 -4.77 -11.29 -10.63
C LEU A 35 -5.82 -10.53 -9.85
N LYS A 36 -5.93 -9.24 -10.11
CA LYS A 36 -6.96 -8.37 -9.57
C LYS A 36 -7.81 -7.82 -10.70
N GLY A 37 -9.11 -7.90 -10.56
CA GLY A 37 -10.09 -7.26 -11.45
C GLY A 37 -11.06 -6.42 -10.64
N GLY A 38 -11.39 -5.23 -11.10
CA GLY A 38 -12.32 -4.38 -10.38
C GLY A 38 -12.56 -3.04 -11.07
N GLY A 39 -13.14 -2.11 -10.35
CA GLY A 39 -13.36 -0.77 -10.86
C GLY A 39 -13.79 0.19 -9.78
N ASN A 40 -13.77 1.46 -10.13
CA ASN A 40 -14.22 2.55 -9.29
C ASN A 40 -15.39 3.27 -9.97
N ALA A 41 -16.51 3.39 -9.27
CA ALA A 41 -17.64 4.21 -9.67
C ALA A 41 -17.48 5.58 -9.00
N PHE A 42 -17.18 6.57 -9.82
CA PHE A 42 -16.93 7.94 -9.39
C PHE A 42 -18.14 8.83 -9.74
N ARG A 43 -18.54 9.68 -8.80
CA ARG A 43 -19.56 10.69 -8.97
C ARG A 43 -19.13 11.98 -8.29
N SER A 44 -19.29 13.12 -8.95
CA SER A 44 -19.16 14.44 -8.32
C SER A 44 -20.39 15.28 -8.61
N ASP A 45 -20.96 15.84 -7.54
CA ASP A 45 -22.13 16.74 -7.59
C ASP A 45 -21.64 18.14 -7.18
N PHE A 46 -21.00 18.87 -8.09
CA PHE A 46 -20.50 20.23 -7.84
C PHE A 46 -21.63 21.28 -7.82
N SER A 47 -22.77 20.99 -8.45
CA SER A 47 -23.94 21.86 -8.44
C SER A 47 -24.56 22.08 -7.05
N THR A 48 -24.14 21.29 -6.05
CA THR A 48 -24.56 21.43 -4.65
C THR A 48 -23.64 22.32 -3.81
N LEU A 49 -22.54 22.82 -4.38
CA LEU A 49 -21.65 23.76 -3.69
C LEU A 49 -22.27 25.15 -3.79
N ASP A 50 -22.53 25.75 -2.62
CA ASP A 50 -22.90 27.16 -2.50
C ASP A 50 -21.63 27.96 -2.75
N LEU A 51 -21.40 28.30 -4.03
CA LEU A 51 -20.30 29.17 -4.43
C LEU A 51 -20.75 30.59 -4.11
N ASP A 52 -19.89 31.36 -3.43
CA ASP A 52 -20.15 32.69 -2.90
C ASP A 52 -20.97 33.57 -3.90
N PRO A 53 -22.18 34.03 -3.51
CA PRO A 53 -23.02 34.84 -4.39
C PRO A 53 -22.45 36.25 -4.71
N GLY A 54 -21.25 36.55 -4.20
CA GLY A 54 -20.58 37.86 -4.39
C GLY A 54 -19.71 37.96 -5.63
N ASP A 55 -19.47 36.91 -6.39
CA ASP A 55 -18.71 36.97 -7.63
C ASP A 55 -19.65 37.07 -8.84
N PRO A 56 -19.70 38.20 -9.56
CA PRO A 56 -20.58 38.40 -10.72
C PRO A 56 -20.32 37.46 -11.90
N ASP A 57 -19.10 36.89 -11.99
CA ASP A 57 -18.71 35.92 -13.00
C ASP A 57 -18.78 34.46 -12.47
N GLY A 58 -19.30 34.28 -11.35
CA GLY A 58 -19.67 33.25 -10.36
C GLY A 58 -19.67 31.76 -10.71
N ILE A 59 -19.08 31.32 -11.79
CA ILE A 59 -18.89 29.88 -12.07
C ILE A 59 -17.45 29.67 -12.50
N ASP A 60 -16.63 29.27 -11.55
CA ASP A 60 -15.31 28.69 -11.89
C ASP A 60 -15.52 27.55 -12.90
N PRO A 61 -14.97 27.67 -14.14
CA PRO A 61 -15.11 26.63 -15.16
C PRO A 61 -14.68 25.26 -14.71
N ALA A 62 -13.81 25.16 -13.66
CA ALA A 62 -13.38 23.92 -13.06
C ALA A 62 -14.52 23.19 -12.34
N PHE A 63 -15.53 23.90 -11.84
CA PHE A 63 -16.69 23.34 -11.13
C PHE A 63 -17.99 23.34 -11.95
N SER A 64 -17.94 23.80 -13.21
CA SER A 64 -19.11 23.93 -14.07
C SER A 64 -19.71 22.65 -14.61
N ARG A 65 -19.08 21.50 -14.36
CA ARG A 65 -19.54 20.23 -14.90
C ARG A 65 -19.67 19.16 -13.82
N ASP A 66 -20.90 18.78 -13.52
CA ASP A 66 -21.18 17.58 -12.74
C ASP A 66 -20.70 16.34 -13.48
N ILE A 67 -19.91 15.51 -12.83
CA ILE A 67 -19.57 14.20 -13.35
C ILE A 67 -20.60 13.19 -12.85
N ARG A 68 -21.63 12.99 -13.64
CA ARG A 68 -22.70 12.02 -13.33
C ARG A 68 -22.24 10.61 -13.61
N ARG A 69 -21.72 9.88 -12.62
CA ARG A 69 -21.34 8.48 -12.66
C ARG A 69 -20.39 8.10 -13.82
N LYS A 70 -19.14 7.94 -13.51
CA LYS A 70 -18.17 7.32 -14.42
C LYS A 70 -17.64 6.05 -13.79
N PHE A 71 -17.79 4.94 -14.49
CA PHE A 71 -17.19 3.67 -14.09
C PHE A 71 -15.80 3.56 -14.71
N LEU A 72 -14.81 3.30 -13.87
CA LEU A 72 -13.40 3.19 -14.24
C LEU A 72 -12.92 1.78 -13.92
N PRO A 73 -12.94 0.84 -14.91
CA PRO A 73 -12.39 -0.50 -14.70
C PRO A 73 -10.88 -0.43 -14.49
N ASN A 74 -10.36 -1.35 -13.69
CA ASN A 74 -8.94 -1.51 -13.49
C ASN A 74 -8.57 -2.98 -13.26
N PHE A 75 -7.33 -3.31 -13.59
CA PHE A 75 -6.76 -4.64 -13.43
C PHE A 75 -5.44 -4.52 -12.68
N GLY A 76 -5.08 -5.56 -11.97
CA GLY A 76 -3.82 -5.67 -11.27
C GLY A 76 -3.20 -7.03 -11.46
N PHE A 77 -1.89 -7.08 -11.27
CA PHE A 77 -1.08 -8.30 -11.36
C PHE A 77 -0.10 -8.35 -10.22
N GLY A 78 0.18 -9.55 -9.73
CA GLY A 78 1.19 -9.82 -8.72
C GLY A 78 1.91 -11.13 -8.99
N LEU A 79 3.19 -11.15 -8.66
CA LEU A 79 4.06 -12.31 -8.66
C LEU A 79 4.71 -12.42 -7.30
N TYR A 80 4.67 -13.59 -6.69
CA TYR A 80 5.27 -13.82 -5.39
C TYR A 80 5.95 -15.19 -5.37
N TYR A 81 7.22 -15.18 -5.00
CA TYR A 81 8.00 -16.39 -4.82
C TYR A 81 8.44 -16.50 -3.37
N ASN A 82 8.17 -17.62 -2.76
CA ASN A 82 8.59 -17.86 -1.38
C ASN A 82 9.21 -19.24 -1.20
N THR A 83 10.13 -19.27 -0.27
CA THR A 83 10.76 -20.47 0.26
C THR A 83 10.45 -20.58 1.76
N VAL A 84 11.02 -21.54 2.43
CA VAL A 84 10.92 -21.65 3.90
C VAL A 84 11.60 -20.48 4.62
N LYS A 85 12.66 -19.89 4.02
CA LYS A 85 13.50 -18.90 4.69
C LYS A 85 13.48 -17.50 4.08
N TRP A 86 13.00 -17.32 2.89
CA TRP A 86 12.94 -16.01 2.24
C TRP A 86 11.81 -15.91 1.22
N TYR A 87 11.44 -14.70 0.90
CA TYR A 87 10.43 -14.40 -0.11
C TYR A 87 10.78 -13.14 -0.89
N VAL A 88 10.25 -13.06 -2.10
CA VAL A 88 10.26 -11.87 -2.94
C VAL A 88 8.94 -11.75 -3.67
N GLY A 89 8.43 -10.53 -3.82
CA GLY A 89 7.20 -10.27 -4.53
C GLY A 89 7.24 -8.97 -5.30
N LEU A 90 6.54 -8.94 -6.42
CA LEU A 90 6.33 -7.78 -7.26
C LEU A 90 4.84 -7.65 -7.55
N SER A 91 4.31 -6.44 -7.54
CA SER A 91 2.91 -6.23 -7.89
C SER A 91 2.62 -4.83 -8.43
N THR A 92 1.58 -4.78 -9.24
CA THR A 92 0.94 -3.54 -9.65
C THR A 92 -0.58 -3.73 -9.52
N PRO A 93 -1.22 -3.16 -8.49
CA PRO A 93 -2.65 -3.36 -8.23
C PRO A 93 -3.55 -2.58 -9.19
N ARG A 94 -2.97 -1.62 -9.96
CA ARG A 94 -3.66 -0.82 -10.97
C ARG A 94 -2.77 -0.67 -12.19
N ILE A 95 -3.22 -1.18 -13.34
CA ILE A 95 -2.48 -1.13 -14.61
C ILE A 95 -3.00 0.03 -15.48
N LEU A 96 -4.32 0.28 -15.46
CA LEU A 96 -4.92 1.32 -16.29
C LEU A 96 -4.81 2.68 -15.59
N GLU A 97 -4.13 3.61 -16.24
CA GLU A 97 -4.06 5.01 -15.87
C GLU A 97 -5.17 5.78 -16.60
N LYS A 98 -5.87 6.65 -15.90
CA LYS A 98 -6.92 7.50 -16.50
C LYS A 98 -6.77 8.93 -15.99
N GLU A 99 -6.80 9.89 -16.90
CA GLU A 99 -6.61 11.32 -16.61
C GLU A 99 -7.65 11.87 -15.63
N PHE A 100 -8.87 11.32 -15.62
CA PHE A 100 -9.97 11.80 -14.77
C PHE A 100 -9.83 11.47 -13.27
N ASP A 101 -9.10 10.40 -12.94
CA ASP A 101 -8.99 9.93 -11.54
C ASP A 101 -7.64 10.32 -10.93
N ASN A 102 -6.78 11.02 -11.68
CA ASN A 102 -5.39 11.30 -11.31
C ASN A 102 -4.67 10.05 -10.71
N SER A 103 -5.21 8.87 -11.02
CA SER A 103 -4.74 7.59 -10.48
C SER A 103 -3.54 7.12 -11.29
N GLN A 104 -2.37 7.35 -10.74
CA GLN A 104 -1.13 6.90 -11.32
C GLN A 104 -0.89 5.43 -11.01
N ARG A 105 -0.17 4.75 -11.90
CA ARG A 105 0.25 3.37 -11.72
C ARG A 105 1.29 3.27 -10.60
N HIS A 106 1.02 2.39 -9.65
CA HIS A 106 1.94 2.08 -8.57
C HIS A 106 2.57 0.72 -8.79
N TYR A 107 3.86 0.64 -8.57
CA TYR A 107 4.61 -0.61 -8.56
C TYR A 107 5.13 -0.85 -7.15
N PHE A 108 5.00 -2.07 -6.71
CA PHE A 108 5.42 -2.51 -5.40
C PHE A 108 6.40 -3.67 -5.53
N ALA A 109 7.46 -3.63 -4.73
CA ALA A 109 8.37 -4.73 -4.56
C ALA A 109 8.53 -5.01 -3.06
N ILE A 110 8.56 -6.27 -2.69
CA ILE A 110 8.77 -6.72 -1.31
C ILE A 110 9.78 -7.86 -1.31
N ALA A 111 10.67 -7.85 -0.34
CA ALA A 111 11.56 -8.98 -0.07
C ALA A 111 11.76 -9.11 1.43
N GLY A 112 11.95 -10.33 1.91
CA GLY A 112 12.23 -10.58 3.30
C GLY A 112 12.82 -11.95 3.53
N ALA A 113 13.40 -12.13 4.72
CA ALA A 113 14.02 -13.38 5.10
C ALA A 113 13.73 -13.73 6.55
N LEU A 114 13.94 -15.00 6.89
CA LEU A 114 13.85 -15.55 8.24
C LEU A 114 15.23 -16.11 8.63
N PHE A 115 15.79 -15.57 9.69
CA PHE A 115 17.04 -16.04 10.28
C PHE A 115 16.77 -16.62 11.67
N ASP A 116 17.13 -17.87 11.86
CA ASP A 116 17.12 -18.50 13.18
C ASP A 116 18.41 -18.10 13.90
N ILE A 117 18.32 -17.15 14.84
CA ILE A 117 19.47 -16.68 15.62
C ILE A 117 19.87 -17.74 16.65
N ASN A 118 18.88 -18.27 17.34
CA ASN A 118 19.00 -19.40 18.24
C ASN A 118 17.66 -20.16 18.33
N ARG A 119 17.54 -21.11 19.28
CA ARG A 119 16.31 -21.92 19.45
C ARG A 119 15.08 -21.10 19.84
N ASP A 120 15.29 -19.97 20.49
CA ASP A 120 14.22 -19.14 21.05
C ASP A 120 13.99 -17.85 20.25
N ILE A 121 14.92 -17.44 19.38
CA ILE A 121 14.89 -16.12 18.71
C ILE A 121 15.03 -16.30 17.20
N LYS A 122 14.05 -15.76 16.48
CA LYS A 122 14.05 -15.64 15.02
C LYS A 122 14.05 -14.17 14.63
N LEU A 123 14.87 -13.78 13.66
CA LEU A 123 14.91 -12.41 13.10
C LEU A 123 14.28 -12.41 11.72
N ARG A 124 13.40 -11.45 11.49
CA ARG A 124 12.67 -11.27 10.21
C ARG A 124 12.90 -9.88 9.64
N PRO A 125 13.99 -9.64 8.90
CA PRO A 125 14.16 -8.43 8.12
C PRO A 125 13.30 -8.45 6.87
N SER A 126 12.82 -7.28 6.45
CA SER A 126 12.14 -7.09 5.19
C SER A 126 12.36 -5.71 4.60
N ILE A 127 12.21 -5.63 3.29
CA ILE A 127 12.28 -4.38 2.52
C ILE A 127 11.00 -4.30 1.68
N TYR A 128 10.40 -3.12 1.67
CA TYR A 128 9.25 -2.80 0.85
C TYR A 128 9.54 -1.54 0.05
N VAL A 129 9.36 -1.61 -1.26
CA VAL A 129 9.61 -0.50 -2.19
C VAL A 129 8.32 -0.16 -2.91
N LYS A 130 7.98 1.11 -2.93
CA LYS A 130 6.85 1.66 -3.66
C LYS A 130 7.34 2.73 -4.62
N THR A 131 6.98 2.61 -5.89
CA THR A 131 7.29 3.62 -6.92
C THR A 131 6.07 3.95 -7.76
N THR A 132 5.97 5.20 -8.16
CA THR A 132 4.94 5.72 -9.05
C THR A 132 5.52 6.84 -9.91
N LYS A 133 4.90 7.12 -11.06
CA LYS A 133 5.29 8.21 -11.93
C LYS A 133 5.09 9.56 -11.20
N ASN A 134 6.03 10.48 -11.39
CA ASN A 134 6.00 11.84 -10.83
C ASN A 134 6.04 11.94 -9.28
N ALA A 135 6.42 10.87 -8.58
CA ALA A 135 6.67 10.92 -7.15
C ALA A 135 7.97 10.19 -6.78
N PRO A 136 8.64 10.60 -5.70
CA PRO A 136 9.83 9.90 -5.22
C PRO A 136 9.50 8.43 -4.91
N THR A 137 10.41 7.53 -5.29
CA THR A 137 10.32 6.13 -4.86
C THR A 137 10.57 6.05 -3.36
N THR A 138 9.67 5.43 -2.62
CA THR A 138 9.82 5.21 -1.18
C THR A 138 10.28 3.79 -0.89
N MET A 139 11.09 3.63 0.14
CA MET A 139 11.58 2.36 0.63
C MET A 139 11.40 2.29 2.14
N ASP A 140 10.74 1.23 2.59
CA ASP A 140 10.58 0.89 4.00
C ASP A 140 11.47 -0.31 4.30
N ILE A 141 12.38 -0.15 5.24
CA ILE A 141 13.22 -1.24 5.77
C ILE A 141 12.69 -1.55 7.16
N SER A 142 12.37 -2.80 7.41
CA SER A 142 11.90 -3.25 8.72
C SER A 142 12.61 -4.51 9.18
N ALA A 143 12.71 -4.65 10.49
CA ALA A 143 13.18 -5.86 11.11
C ALA A 143 12.44 -6.07 12.43
N TYR A 144 12.03 -7.32 12.68
CA TYR A 144 11.49 -7.69 13.97
C TYR A 144 12.01 -9.05 14.44
N ALA A 145 12.23 -9.14 15.75
CA ALA A 145 12.63 -10.34 16.44
C ALA A 145 11.39 -11.04 17.00
N VAL A 146 11.29 -12.33 16.79
CA VAL A 146 10.23 -13.21 17.32
C VAL A 146 10.85 -14.09 18.40
N PHE A 147 10.26 -14.09 19.58
CA PHE A 147 10.74 -14.81 20.75
C PHE A 147 9.80 -15.99 21.06
N ARG A 148 10.31 -17.20 20.96
CA ARG A 148 9.59 -18.47 21.22
C ARG A 148 8.26 -18.60 20.48
N ASP A 149 8.15 -17.94 19.32
CA ASP A 149 6.92 -17.81 18.54
C ASP A 149 5.73 -17.18 19.34
N LEU A 150 6.00 -16.65 20.55
CA LEU A 150 5.02 -16.09 21.46
C LEU A 150 4.86 -14.57 21.30
N PHE A 151 5.95 -13.82 21.36
CA PHE A 151 5.91 -12.36 21.21
C PHE A 151 6.96 -11.88 20.21
N TRP A 152 6.73 -10.73 19.65
CA TRP A 152 7.62 -10.11 18.69
C TRP A 152 7.71 -8.62 18.90
N VAL A 153 8.88 -8.07 18.60
CA VAL A 153 9.14 -6.63 18.66
C VAL A 153 10.07 -6.26 17.52
N GLY A 154 9.87 -5.08 16.96
CA GLY A 154 10.70 -4.61 15.86
C GLY A 154 10.53 -3.14 15.57
N GLY A 155 11.25 -2.72 14.54
CA GLY A 155 11.21 -1.35 14.06
C GLY A 155 11.22 -1.29 12.54
N MET A 156 10.85 -0.13 12.05
CA MET A 156 10.80 0.20 10.63
C MET A 156 11.40 1.60 10.41
N ALA A 157 12.12 1.76 9.32
CA ALA A 157 12.58 3.04 8.83
C ALA A 157 12.12 3.25 7.39
N ARG A 158 11.47 4.40 7.13
CA ARG A 158 11.04 4.83 5.80
C ARG A 158 11.98 5.86 5.24
N THR A 159 12.36 5.72 3.97
CA THR A 159 13.20 6.68 3.25
C THR A 159 12.74 6.81 1.80
N ALA A 160 13.08 7.94 1.17
CA ALA A 160 12.89 8.13 -0.26
C ALA A 160 14.18 7.77 -1.02
N LEU A 161 14.05 6.93 -2.06
CA LEU A 161 15.13 6.60 -2.98
C LEU A 161 15.21 7.65 -4.09
N GLY A 162 16.41 8.15 -4.41
CA GLY A 162 16.62 9.11 -5.51
C GLY A 162 17.27 10.43 -5.07
N ARG A 163 17.28 10.71 -3.80
CA ARG A 163 18.23 11.61 -3.13
C ARG A 163 18.62 10.93 -1.83
N PHE A 164 19.90 10.87 -1.51
CA PHE A 164 20.36 10.67 -0.15
C PHE A 164 19.90 11.89 0.68
N ILE A 165 18.63 11.86 1.05
CA ILE A 165 18.08 12.88 1.94
C ILE A 165 18.27 12.28 3.32
N PRO A 166 19.01 12.97 4.20
CA PRO A 166 19.10 12.56 5.59
C PRO A 166 17.69 12.36 6.12
N VAL A 167 17.49 11.32 6.91
CA VAL A 167 16.27 11.09 7.68
C VAL A 167 15.83 12.46 8.24
N GLY A 168 14.74 13.03 7.70
CA GLY A 168 14.25 14.32 8.18
C GLY A 168 13.82 15.37 7.14
N LYS A 169 14.02 15.17 5.83
CA LYS A 169 13.67 16.26 4.87
C LYS A 169 12.56 15.99 3.87
N VAL A 170 12.20 14.78 3.53
CA VAL A 170 11.01 14.50 2.69
C VAL A 170 10.49 13.09 2.97
N GLY A 171 9.37 12.99 3.66
CA GLY A 171 8.59 11.76 3.75
C GLY A 171 9.30 10.58 4.45
N GLY A 172 10.28 10.85 5.30
CA GLY A 172 10.90 9.85 6.16
C GLY A 172 10.04 9.54 7.38
N GLY A 173 10.19 8.34 7.94
CA GLY A 173 9.48 7.94 9.15
C GLY A 173 10.22 6.83 9.88
N LEU A 174 10.00 6.77 11.17
CA LEU A 174 10.43 5.68 12.03
C LEU A 174 9.20 5.06 12.65
N GLY A 175 9.14 3.74 12.68
CA GLY A 175 8.06 2.99 13.31
C GLY A 175 8.59 1.99 14.31
N LEU A 176 7.85 1.81 15.39
CA LEU A 176 8.03 0.72 16.33
C LEU A 176 6.80 -0.16 16.28
N MET A 177 7.01 -1.47 16.37
CA MET A 177 5.93 -2.44 16.33
C MET A 177 6.21 -3.56 17.33
N GLY A 178 5.14 -4.14 17.85
CA GLY A 178 5.26 -5.27 18.75
C GLY A 178 3.93 -5.99 18.90
N GLY A 179 3.98 -7.22 19.33
CA GLY A 179 2.77 -8.02 19.50
C GLY A 179 3.01 -9.34 20.19
N ILE A 180 1.91 -10.03 20.43
CA ILE A 180 1.85 -11.33 21.07
C ILE A 180 0.99 -12.28 20.24
N ASN A 181 1.46 -13.49 20.04
CA ASN A 181 0.70 -14.59 19.47
C ASN A 181 0.05 -15.36 20.61
N ILE A 182 -1.26 -15.27 20.74
CA ILE A 182 -2.01 -15.95 21.81
C ILE A 182 -2.10 -17.44 21.50
N ASN A 183 -2.29 -17.76 20.24
CA ASN A 183 -2.28 -19.12 19.69
C ASN A 183 -2.02 -19.05 18.17
N ASP A 184 -2.04 -20.21 17.49
CA ASP A 184 -1.79 -20.31 16.04
C ASP A 184 -2.78 -19.50 15.16
N ASN A 185 -3.93 -19.13 15.72
CA ASN A 185 -5.00 -18.43 14.98
C ASN A 185 -5.21 -16.99 15.41
N ILE A 186 -4.70 -16.56 16.58
CA ILE A 186 -4.97 -15.24 17.15
C ILE A 186 -3.64 -14.58 17.53
N ALA A 187 -3.41 -13.41 16.96
CA ALA A 187 -2.31 -12.52 17.32
C ALA A 187 -2.84 -11.12 17.59
N ILE A 188 -2.25 -10.43 18.56
CA ILE A 188 -2.53 -9.02 18.85
C ILE A 188 -1.22 -8.25 18.67
N GLY A 189 -1.29 -7.14 17.91
CA GLY A 189 -0.15 -6.28 17.68
C GLY A 189 -0.50 -4.81 17.78
N TYR A 190 0.51 -4.02 18.07
CA TYR A 190 0.44 -2.57 18.08
C TYR A 190 1.63 -2.00 17.30
N SER A 191 1.40 -0.94 16.56
CA SER A 191 2.45 -0.18 15.90
C SER A 191 2.27 1.31 16.14
N TYR A 192 3.39 2.02 16.23
CA TYR A 192 3.44 3.46 16.34
C TYR A 192 4.41 4.00 15.29
N ASP A 193 3.90 4.87 14.42
CA ASP A 193 4.67 5.49 13.35
C ASP A 193 4.91 6.96 13.67
N TYR A 194 6.18 7.37 13.65
CA TYR A 194 6.60 8.75 13.79
C TYR A 194 7.07 9.28 12.44
N SER A 195 6.38 10.28 11.93
CA SER A 195 6.73 10.94 10.67
C SER A 195 7.82 11.98 10.91
N ILE A 196 8.97 11.81 10.26
CA ILE A 196 10.08 12.75 10.34
C ILE A 196 10.05 13.58 9.04
N GLY A 197 9.39 14.72 9.10
CA GLY A 197 9.30 15.66 7.98
C GLY A 197 8.56 16.92 8.41
N ASN A 198 9.06 18.09 7.98
CA ASN A 198 8.29 19.32 8.11
C ASN A 198 7.08 19.22 7.16
N THR A 199 5.89 19.29 7.75
CA THR A 199 4.66 19.66 7.06
C THR A 199 4.77 21.07 6.51
#